data_8e57d4a8bad724e1477302effa1e426b
#
_entry.id   8e57d4a8bad724e1477302effa1e426b
#
_cell.length_a   1.000
_cell.length_b   1.000
_cell.length_c   1.000
_cell.angle_alpha   90.00
_cell.angle_beta   90.00
_cell.angle_gamma   90.00
#
_symmetry.space_group_name_H-M   'P 1'
#
loop_
_entity.id
_entity.type
_entity.pdbx_description
1 polymer ?
#
loop_
_entity_poly.entity_id
_entity_poly.type
_entity_poly.pdbx_seq_one_letter_code
_entity_poly.pdbx_strand_id
1 'polypeptide(L)'
;MKIWVDDVRPAPEGYVWCKSVDEAKTMIEHLENAFTALGNLGRQIVGYGNLNGENYNKIITHWLFLEIELIDLDHDAGDFVQYGGDYIRILDWLEETGRDYPIRIHSQNPVGVQNMRRIVEKNGWEEIR
;
A
#
# COMPACT_ATOMS: atom_id res chain seq x y z
N MET A 1 5.15 -6.10 0.92
CA MET A 1 3.91 -5.92 1.72
C MET A 1 2.73 -5.68 0.81
N LYS A 2 1.66 -6.43 0.97
CA LYS A 2 0.40 -6.25 0.25
C LYS A 2 -0.65 -5.69 1.21
N ILE A 3 -1.43 -4.74 0.75
CA ILE A 3 -2.46 -4.07 1.55
C ILE A 3 -3.83 -4.48 1.01
N TRP A 4 -4.70 -4.95 1.90
CA TRP A 4 -6.10 -5.30 1.63
C TRP A 4 -7.01 -4.27 2.27
N VAL A 5 -7.87 -3.62 1.47
CA VAL A 5 -8.79 -2.60 1.96
C VAL A 5 -10.23 -3.05 1.72
N ASP A 6 -10.89 -3.42 2.80
CA ASP A 6 -12.27 -3.96 2.76
C ASP A 6 -12.87 -3.83 4.17
N ASP A 7 -14.14 -3.48 4.26
CA ASP A 7 -14.84 -3.31 5.53
C ASP A 7 -15.33 -4.62 6.15
N VAL A 8 -15.59 -5.62 5.33
CA VAL A 8 -16.24 -6.90 5.73
C VAL A 8 -15.36 -8.11 5.43
N ARG A 9 -14.81 -8.20 4.22
CA ARG A 9 -14.05 -9.37 3.79
C ARG A 9 -12.67 -9.36 4.43
N PRO A 10 -12.32 -10.42 5.20
CA PRO A 10 -11.01 -10.50 5.84
C PRO A 10 -9.90 -10.57 4.79
N ALA A 11 -8.76 -9.98 5.15
CA ALA A 11 -7.58 -10.02 4.30
C ALA A 11 -7.11 -11.45 4.05
N PRO A 12 -6.73 -11.78 2.81
CA PRO A 12 -6.06 -13.05 2.54
C PRO A 12 -4.71 -13.14 3.26
N GLU A 13 -4.18 -14.37 3.38
CA GLU A 13 -2.85 -14.57 3.96
C GLU A 13 -1.80 -13.74 3.20
N GLY A 14 -0.91 -13.13 3.94
CA GLY A 14 0.16 -12.29 3.39
C GLY A 14 -0.23 -10.83 3.12
N TYR A 15 -1.46 -10.46 3.44
CA TYR A 15 -1.93 -9.07 3.34
C TYR A 15 -2.08 -8.42 4.70
N VAL A 16 -1.90 -7.11 4.76
CA VAL A 16 -2.28 -6.27 5.90
C VAL A 16 -3.69 -5.73 5.65
N TRP A 17 -4.59 -5.92 6.61
CA TRP A 17 -5.98 -5.50 6.51
C TRP A 17 -6.20 -4.09 7.02
N CYS A 18 -6.71 -3.21 6.16
CA CYS A 18 -7.15 -1.87 6.49
C CYS A 18 -8.65 -1.75 6.23
N LYS A 19 -9.41 -1.23 7.17
CA LYS A 19 -10.88 -1.16 7.09
C LYS A 19 -11.42 0.21 6.67
N SER A 20 -10.60 1.27 6.76
CA SER A 20 -10.98 2.62 6.39
C SER A 20 -9.94 3.28 5.50
N VAL A 21 -10.36 4.37 4.84
CA VAL A 21 -9.46 5.22 4.05
C VAL A 21 -8.33 5.77 4.92
N ASP A 22 -8.68 6.29 6.10
CA ASP A 22 -7.70 6.88 7.02
C ASP A 22 -6.69 5.83 7.52
N GLU A 23 -7.15 4.63 7.83
CA GLU A 23 -6.27 3.53 8.23
C GLU A 23 -5.32 3.12 7.11
N ALA A 24 -5.80 3.02 5.87
CA ALA A 24 -4.98 2.68 4.71
C ALA A 24 -3.91 3.76 4.44
N LYS A 25 -4.28 5.04 4.47
CA LYS A 25 -3.32 6.15 4.32
C LYS A 25 -2.23 6.10 5.38
N THR A 26 -2.60 5.91 6.64
CA THR A 26 -1.66 5.81 7.76
C THR A 26 -0.72 4.61 7.57
N MET A 27 -1.24 3.47 7.17
CA MET A 27 -0.43 2.27 6.90
C MET A 27 0.57 2.49 5.78
N ILE A 28 0.14 3.10 4.67
CA ILE A 28 1.01 3.40 3.53
C ILE A 28 2.14 4.34 3.96
N GLU A 29 1.83 5.42 4.67
CA GLU A 29 2.82 6.37 5.16
C GLU A 29 3.82 5.72 6.14
N HIS A 30 3.35 4.88 7.05
CA HIS A 30 4.22 4.14 7.97
C HIS A 30 5.18 3.20 7.23
N LEU A 31 4.68 2.46 6.25
CA LEU A 31 5.52 1.55 5.46
C LEU A 31 6.56 2.31 4.64
N GLU A 32 6.19 3.43 4.03
CA GLU A 32 7.11 4.29 3.29
C GLU A 32 8.20 4.87 4.19
N ASN A 33 7.81 5.36 5.37
CA ASN A 33 8.76 5.93 6.33
C ASN A 33 9.72 4.86 6.87
N ALA A 34 9.20 3.68 7.20
CA ALA A 34 10.02 2.56 7.68
C ALA A 34 10.98 2.06 6.59
N PHE A 35 10.52 1.96 5.35
CA PHE A 35 11.34 1.60 4.19
C PHE A 35 12.51 2.58 4.01
N THR A 36 12.23 3.87 4.05
CA THR A 36 13.24 4.92 3.93
C THR A 36 14.24 4.89 5.10
N ALA A 37 13.75 4.78 6.33
CA ALA A 37 14.59 4.77 7.52
C ALA A 37 15.52 3.55 7.55
N LEU A 38 15.02 2.36 7.23
CA LEU A 38 15.83 1.14 7.21
C LEU A 38 16.85 1.15 6.06
N GLY A 39 16.47 1.70 4.89
CA GLY A 39 17.38 1.89 3.77
C GLY A 39 18.54 2.84 4.11
N ASN A 40 18.26 3.94 4.82
CA ASN A 40 19.26 4.88 5.29
C ASN A 40 20.20 4.25 6.33
N LEU A 41 19.64 3.49 7.27
CA LEU A 41 20.44 2.75 8.27
C LEU A 41 21.37 1.74 7.60
N GLY A 42 20.88 0.98 6.62
CA GLY A 42 21.66 0.01 5.86
C GLY A 42 22.85 0.67 5.14
N ARG A 43 22.62 1.83 4.50
CA ARG A 43 23.69 2.61 3.85
C ARG A 43 24.75 3.09 4.83
N GLN A 44 24.36 3.57 6.00
CA GLN A 44 25.30 4.00 7.04
C GLN A 44 26.16 2.84 7.54
N ILE A 45 25.55 1.68 7.81
CA ILE A 45 26.26 0.50 8.33
C ILE A 45 27.24 -0.05 7.28
N VAL A 46 26.86 -0.10 6.01
CA VAL A 46 27.75 -0.50 4.90
C VAL A 46 28.93 0.47 4.77
N GLY A 47 28.68 1.77 4.91
CA GLY A 47 29.73 2.81 4.88
C GLY A 47 30.76 2.70 6.00
N TYR A 48 30.41 2.10 7.14
CA TYR A 48 31.32 1.90 8.28
C TYR A 48 32.05 0.53 8.28
N GLY A 49 31.78 -0.35 7.29
CA GLY A 49 32.47 -1.63 7.14
C GLY A 49 32.21 -2.67 8.23
N ASN A 50 31.15 -2.49 9.04
CA ASN A 50 30.87 -3.30 10.22
C ASN A 50 29.86 -4.44 9.98
N LEU A 51 29.47 -4.74 8.73
CA LEU A 51 28.54 -5.81 8.42
C LEU A 51 29.22 -7.01 7.79
N ASN A 52 29.03 -8.18 8.41
CA ASN A 52 29.25 -9.43 7.70
C ASN A 52 28.10 -9.68 6.69
N GLY A 53 28.33 -10.55 5.70
CA GLY A 53 27.35 -10.81 4.64
C GLY A 53 25.99 -11.33 5.14
N GLU A 54 25.95 -12.04 6.27
CA GLU A 54 24.72 -12.56 6.88
C GLU A 54 23.84 -11.44 7.43
N ASN A 55 24.42 -10.50 8.17
CA ASN A 55 23.68 -9.37 8.73
C ASN A 55 23.20 -8.42 7.62
N TYR A 56 24.00 -8.21 6.58
CA TYR A 56 23.60 -7.45 5.42
C TYR A 56 22.38 -8.06 4.73
N ASN A 57 22.37 -9.38 4.49
CA ASN A 57 21.25 -10.09 3.88
C ASN A 57 19.98 -10.01 4.73
N LYS A 58 20.09 -10.09 6.07
CA LYS A 58 18.94 -9.91 6.97
C LYS A 58 18.33 -8.52 6.86
N ILE A 59 19.15 -7.49 6.84
CA ILE A 59 18.68 -6.09 6.71
C ILE A 59 17.98 -5.89 5.36
N ILE A 60 18.56 -6.35 4.27
CA ILE A 60 17.95 -6.23 2.93
C ILE A 60 16.63 -6.99 2.87
N THR A 61 16.55 -8.21 3.41
CA THR A 61 15.33 -9.01 3.41
C THR A 61 14.21 -8.30 4.16
N HIS A 62 14.49 -7.73 5.33
CA HIS A 62 13.50 -6.96 6.10
C HIS A 62 13.12 -5.66 5.39
N TRP A 63 14.06 -4.98 4.77
CA TRP A 63 13.81 -3.76 4.01
C TRP A 63 12.89 -4.01 2.81
N LEU A 64 13.16 -5.04 2.00
CA LEU A 64 12.33 -5.41 0.85
C LEU A 64 10.91 -5.83 1.28
N PHE A 65 10.76 -6.43 2.46
CA PHE A 65 9.44 -6.78 3.00
C PHE A 65 8.56 -5.56 3.27
N LEU A 66 9.14 -4.39 3.56
CA LEU A 66 8.42 -3.14 3.78
C LEU A 66 7.95 -2.47 2.48
N GLU A 67 8.48 -2.87 1.32
CA GLU A 67 8.04 -2.34 0.03
C GLU A 67 6.57 -2.69 -0.22
N ILE A 68 5.79 -1.70 -0.63
CA ILE A 68 4.38 -1.90 -0.99
C ILE A 68 4.31 -2.49 -2.39
N GLU A 69 3.94 -3.75 -2.48
CA GLU A 69 3.85 -4.51 -3.74
C GLU A 69 2.49 -4.36 -4.41
N LEU A 70 1.44 -4.14 -3.62
CA LEU A 70 0.06 -4.14 -4.11
C LEU A 70 -0.86 -3.45 -3.10
N ILE A 71 -1.76 -2.63 -3.61
CA ILE A 71 -2.92 -2.13 -2.87
C ILE A 71 -4.17 -2.72 -3.52
N ASP A 72 -4.85 -3.59 -2.80
CA ASP A 72 -6.02 -4.34 -3.24
C ASP A 72 -7.25 -3.83 -2.49
N LEU A 73 -8.19 -3.20 -3.20
CA LEU A 73 -9.26 -2.46 -2.55
C LEU A 73 -10.66 -2.77 -3.10
N ASP A 74 -11.63 -2.78 -2.18
CA ASP A 74 -13.06 -2.69 -2.47
C ASP A 74 -13.41 -1.23 -2.82
N HIS A 75 -14.66 -0.95 -3.13
CA HIS A 75 -15.17 0.41 -3.37
C HIS A 75 -15.87 0.99 -2.15
N ASP A 76 -16.82 0.24 -1.58
CA ASP A 76 -17.72 0.72 -0.53
C ASP A 76 -17.13 0.47 0.86
N ALA A 77 -16.95 1.54 1.65
CA ALA A 77 -16.36 1.45 3.00
C ALA A 77 -17.40 1.07 4.08
N GLY A 78 -18.69 0.94 3.74
CA GLY A 78 -19.74 0.50 4.65
C GLY A 78 -19.77 1.31 5.95
N ASP A 79 -19.68 0.64 7.09
CA ASP A 79 -19.68 1.26 8.40
C ASP A 79 -18.46 2.16 8.68
N PHE A 80 -17.41 2.05 7.85
CA PHE A 80 -16.18 2.82 7.98
C PHE A 80 -16.13 4.07 7.09
N VAL A 81 -17.20 4.40 6.38
CA VAL A 81 -17.26 5.57 5.49
C VAL A 81 -17.00 6.89 6.20
N GLN A 82 -17.32 6.99 7.49
CA GLN A 82 -17.03 8.16 8.33
C GLN A 82 -15.53 8.42 8.54
N TYR A 83 -14.69 7.44 8.26
CA TYR A 83 -13.23 7.51 8.41
C TYR A 83 -12.52 7.73 7.07
N GLY A 84 -12.93 8.78 6.36
CA GLY A 84 -12.29 9.21 5.13
C GLY A 84 -13.08 8.96 3.83
N GLY A 85 -14.29 8.41 3.92
CA GLY A 85 -15.15 8.15 2.76
C GLY A 85 -15.05 6.75 2.19
N ASP A 86 -15.57 6.54 0.99
CA ASP A 86 -15.40 5.30 0.25
C ASP A 86 -13.97 5.15 -0.28
N TYR A 87 -13.57 3.92 -0.59
CA TYR A 87 -12.16 3.59 -0.85
C TYR A 87 -11.59 4.24 -2.12
N ILE A 88 -12.42 4.74 -3.02
CA ILE A 88 -11.97 5.57 -4.14
C ILE A 88 -11.15 6.78 -3.67
N ARG A 89 -11.40 7.28 -2.45
CA ARG A 89 -10.64 8.38 -1.85
C ARG A 89 -9.16 8.04 -1.63
N ILE A 90 -8.84 6.77 -1.49
CA ILE A 90 -7.43 6.33 -1.46
C ILE A 90 -6.75 6.62 -2.80
N LEU A 91 -7.42 6.32 -3.90
CA LEU A 91 -6.90 6.59 -5.25
C LEU A 91 -6.76 8.10 -5.51
N ASP A 92 -7.74 8.90 -5.08
CA ASP A 92 -7.65 10.36 -5.15
C ASP A 92 -6.42 10.88 -4.39
N TRP A 93 -6.18 10.35 -3.19
CA TRP A 93 -5.04 10.74 -2.37
C TRP A 93 -3.70 10.29 -2.98
N LEU A 94 -3.63 9.09 -3.55
CA LEU A 94 -2.43 8.64 -4.28
C LEU A 94 -2.11 9.59 -5.45
N GLU A 95 -3.14 9.98 -6.21
CA GLU A 95 -2.99 10.94 -7.30
C GLU A 95 -2.52 12.32 -6.81
N GLU A 96 -3.16 12.87 -5.79
CA GLU A 96 -2.83 14.17 -5.21
C GLU A 96 -1.40 14.24 -4.65
N THR A 97 -0.91 13.13 -4.15
CA THR A 97 0.42 13.04 -3.51
C THR A 97 1.51 12.50 -4.42
N GLY A 98 1.18 12.22 -5.70
CA GLY A 98 2.14 11.74 -6.68
C GLY A 98 2.66 10.33 -6.41
N ARG A 99 1.89 9.50 -5.68
CA ARG A 99 2.24 8.10 -5.40
C ARG A 99 1.83 7.21 -6.57
N ASP A 100 2.60 6.16 -6.80
CA ASP A 100 2.38 5.18 -7.85
C ASP A 100 2.60 3.78 -7.27
N TYR A 101 1.53 3.02 -7.15
CA TYR A 101 1.56 1.65 -6.67
C TYR A 101 0.72 0.75 -7.58
N PRO A 102 1.06 -0.53 -7.71
CA PRO A 102 0.17 -1.49 -8.36
C PRO A 102 -1.17 -1.57 -7.62
N ILE A 103 -2.26 -1.51 -8.38
CA ILE A 103 -3.63 -1.48 -7.85
C ILE A 103 -4.40 -2.69 -8.34
N ARG A 104 -5.13 -3.33 -7.43
CA ARG A 104 -6.16 -4.31 -7.75
C ARG A 104 -7.49 -3.86 -7.15
N ILE A 105 -8.57 -4.05 -7.88
CA ILE A 105 -9.92 -3.68 -7.45
C ILE A 105 -10.73 -4.96 -7.35
N HIS A 106 -11.22 -5.30 -6.15
CA HIS A 106 -11.99 -6.51 -5.90
C HIS A 106 -13.46 -6.22 -5.51
N SER A 107 -14.03 -5.13 -5.99
CA SER A 107 -15.39 -4.73 -5.68
C SER A 107 -16.44 -5.43 -6.56
N GLN A 108 -17.64 -5.66 -6.01
CA GLN A 108 -18.82 -6.10 -6.75
C GLN A 108 -19.72 -4.94 -7.19
N ASN A 109 -19.31 -3.70 -6.98
CA ASN A 109 -20.01 -2.50 -7.43
C ASN A 109 -19.50 -2.10 -8.83
N PRO A 110 -20.24 -2.39 -9.93
CA PRO A 110 -19.73 -2.15 -11.29
C PRO A 110 -19.44 -0.68 -11.58
N VAL A 111 -20.28 0.22 -11.07
CA VAL A 111 -20.10 1.67 -11.25
C VAL A 111 -18.88 2.16 -10.47
N GLY A 112 -18.72 1.70 -9.23
CA GLY A 112 -17.58 2.00 -8.40
C GLY A 112 -16.26 1.52 -9.01
N VAL A 113 -16.23 0.28 -9.50
CA VAL A 113 -15.07 -0.29 -10.19
C VAL A 113 -14.70 0.56 -11.42
N GLN A 114 -15.68 0.95 -12.22
CA GLN A 114 -15.43 1.75 -13.41
C GLN A 114 -14.85 3.13 -13.06
N ASN A 115 -15.37 3.78 -12.01
CA ASN A 115 -14.85 5.08 -11.55
C ASN A 115 -13.43 4.96 -11.02
N MET A 116 -13.12 3.91 -10.28
CA MET A 116 -11.77 3.65 -9.76
C MET A 116 -10.78 3.38 -10.90
N ARG A 117 -11.17 2.58 -11.89
CA ARG A 117 -10.35 2.30 -13.08
C ARG A 117 -10.00 3.54 -13.88
N ARG A 118 -10.92 4.51 -13.97
CA ARG A 118 -10.63 5.78 -14.65
C ARG A 118 -9.46 6.52 -14.01
N ILE A 119 -9.36 6.50 -12.68
CA ILE A 119 -8.25 7.12 -11.97
C ILE A 119 -6.95 6.34 -12.24
N VAL A 120 -6.99 5.01 -12.15
CA VAL A 120 -5.84 4.14 -12.43
C VAL A 120 -5.32 4.37 -13.85
N GLU A 121 -6.20 4.35 -14.85
CA GLU A 121 -5.84 4.55 -16.27
C GLU A 121 -5.31 5.98 -16.53
N LYS A 122 -5.95 6.99 -15.96
CA LYS A 122 -5.53 8.39 -16.10
C LYS A 122 -4.10 8.60 -15.60
N ASN A 123 -3.72 7.95 -14.52
CA ASN A 123 -2.39 8.08 -13.92
C ASN A 123 -1.35 7.10 -14.50
N GLY A 124 -1.77 6.16 -15.33
CA GLY A 124 -0.89 5.16 -15.91
C GLY A 124 -0.38 4.14 -14.90
N TRP A 125 -1.09 3.94 -13.79
CA TRP A 125 -0.73 2.95 -12.78
C TRP A 125 -0.97 1.53 -13.27
N GLU A 126 -0.17 0.59 -12.78
CA GLU A 126 -0.37 -0.82 -13.08
C GLU A 126 -1.65 -1.33 -12.42
N GLU A 127 -2.57 -1.90 -13.20
CA GLU A 127 -3.74 -2.60 -12.67
C GLU A 127 -3.54 -4.11 -12.75
N ILE A 128 -3.63 -4.76 -11.59
CA ILE A 128 -3.60 -6.22 -11.45
C ILE A 128 -5.04 -6.73 -11.46
N ARG A 129 -5.36 -7.68 -12.33
CA ARG A 129 -6.72 -8.26 -12.45
C ARG A 129 -6.79 -9.70 -12.01
#